data_2054c300dea459bad1ddb4ef7a15b748
#
_entry.id   2054c300dea459bad1ddb4ef7a15b748
#
_cell.length_a   1.000
_cell.length_b   1.000
_cell.length_c   1.000
_cell.angle_alpha   90.00
_cell.angle_beta   90.00
_cell.angle_gamma   90.00
#
_symmetry.space_group_name_H-M   'P 1'
#
loop_
_entity.id
_entity.type
_entity.pdbx_description
1 polymer ?
#
loop_
_entity_poly.entity_id
_entity_poly.type
_entity_poly.pdbx_seq_one_letter_code
_entity_poly.pdbx_strand_id
1 'polypeptide(L)'
;VAMRRGDFLLTPGWNFHGHHNETDQPMAWIDGLDIPFVHYTDTGFFEFGSDGVTDEGTPDISRSERLWVHPGLRPLVGLDRKTSSPIACYRWEHTDRALTEQLALEDEGYAATPEPGHAAIRYTNPTTGGDVMPTIRAEFHRLRAGAHTRPRRDVGSLVFQVFEGQGRFDLGGTPHDVAKGDMIVVPSWVEWSLETDEGVDLFAFSDAPIVERLHFNRTIISEGA
;
A
#
# COMPACT_ATOMS: atom_id res chain seq x y z
N VAL A 1 -16.80 3.81 7.41
CA VAL A 1 -16.16 5.09 7.03
C VAL A 1 -16.37 5.35 5.54
N ALA A 2 -16.63 6.61 5.17
CA ALA A 2 -16.76 6.98 3.76
C ALA A 2 -15.44 6.75 3.01
N MET A 3 -15.52 6.06 1.86
CA MET A 3 -14.40 5.74 1.00
C MET A 3 -14.35 6.74 -0.15
N ARG A 4 -13.15 7.21 -0.48
CA ARG A 4 -12.90 8.10 -1.62
C ARG A 4 -11.82 7.51 -2.50
N ARG A 5 -11.78 7.94 -3.76
CA ARG A 5 -10.73 7.47 -4.69
C ARG A 5 -9.34 7.74 -4.14
N GLY A 6 -8.50 6.71 -4.14
CA GLY A 6 -7.13 6.76 -3.63
C GLY A 6 -6.98 6.52 -2.13
N ASP A 7 -8.07 6.46 -1.36
CA ASP A 7 -8.01 6.08 0.04
C ASP A 7 -7.54 4.63 0.17
N PHE A 8 -6.63 4.38 1.11
CA PHE A 8 -6.25 3.05 1.51
C PHE A 8 -6.99 2.67 2.80
N LEU A 9 -7.79 1.62 2.75
CA LEU A 9 -8.54 1.11 3.88
C LEU A 9 -7.91 -0.16 4.43
N LEU A 10 -7.97 -0.32 5.73
CA LEU A 10 -7.48 -1.48 6.44
C LEU A 10 -8.61 -2.17 7.17
N THR A 11 -8.81 -3.45 6.86
CA THR A 11 -9.75 -4.33 7.56
C THR A 11 -8.99 -5.49 8.19
N PRO A 12 -8.53 -5.35 9.44
CA PRO A 12 -7.85 -6.44 10.13
C PRO A 12 -8.77 -7.64 10.30
N GLY A 13 -8.20 -8.84 10.38
CA GLY A 13 -8.94 -10.06 10.72
C GLY A 13 -9.78 -9.89 11.99
N TRP A 14 -10.83 -10.71 12.15
CA TRP A 14 -11.79 -10.68 13.27
C TRP A 14 -12.72 -9.47 13.31
N ASN A 15 -12.86 -8.76 12.20
CA ASN A 15 -13.79 -7.66 12.10
C ASN A 15 -14.89 -7.97 11.07
N PHE A 16 -16.13 -7.88 11.48
CA PHE A 16 -17.23 -7.82 10.55
C PHE A 16 -17.20 -6.48 9.82
N HIS A 17 -17.34 -6.53 8.52
CA HIS A 17 -17.43 -5.35 7.68
C HIS A 17 -18.31 -5.60 6.47
N GLY A 18 -18.78 -4.53 5.87
CA GLY A 18 -19.55 -4.54 4.65
C GLY A 18 -19.29 -3.28 3.85
N HIS A 19 -19.66 -3.33 2.58
CA HIS A 19 -19.54 -2.21 1.66
C HIS A 19 -20.94 -1.80 1.19
N HIS A 20 -21.20 -0.51 1.18
CA HIS A 20 -22.44 0.07 0.71
C HIS A 20 -22.14 1.23 -0.24
N ASN A 21 -22.74 1.22 -1.42
CA ASN A 21 -22.64 2.30 -2.38
C ASN A 21 -24.01 2.97 -2.51
N GLU A 22 -24.13 4.17 -1.94
CA GLU A 22 -25.37 4.97 -1.98
C GLU A 22 -25.41 5.94 -3.18
N THR A 23 -24.35 5.92 -4.03
CA THR A 23 -24.26 6.77 -5.20
C THR A 23 -24.89 6.09 -6.44
N ASP A 24 -25.17 6.88 -7.47
CA ASP A 24 -25.62 6.39 -8.77
C ASP A 24 -24.44 5.98 -9.70
N GLN A 25 -23.20 6.07 -9.20
CA GLN A 25 -21.99 5.75 -9.95
C GLN A 25 -21.41 4.41 -9.51
N PRO A 26 -20.87 3.59 -10.41
CA PRO A 26 -20.17 2.38 -10.04
C PRO A 26 -18.90 2.71 -9.24
N MET A 27 -18.61 1.88 -8.24
CA MET A 27 -17.38 1.94 -7.48
C MET A 27 -16.61 0.63 -7.67
N ALA A 28 -15.30 0.74 -7.87
CA ALA A 28 -14.38 -0.39 -7.88
C ALA A 28 -13.30 -0.19 -6.83
N TRP A 29 -12.94 -1.26 -6.15
CA TRP A 29 -11.80 -1.30 -5.22
C TRP A 29 -11.01 -2.58 -5.42
N ILE A 30 -9.81 -2.62 -4.87
CA ILE A 30 -8.93 -3.78 -4.89
C ILE A 30 -8.74 -4.24 -3.45
N ASP A 31 -8.93 -5.53 -3.22
CA ASP A 31 -8.63 -6.17 -1.95
C ASP A 31 -7.27 -6.85 -2.03
N GLY A 32 -6.33 -6.42 -1.18
CA GLY A 32 -5.08 -7.13 -0.92
C GLY A 32 -5.26 -8.07 0.28
N LEU A 33 -5.10 -9.37 0.07
CA LEU A 33 -5.40 -10.39 1.06
C LEU A 33 -4.20 -11.30 1.31
N ASP A 34 -3.99 -11.69 2.58
CA ASP A 34 -2.99 -12.66 2.99
C ASP A 34 -3.50 -14.11 3.02
N ILE A 35 -4.59 -14.38 2.28
CA ILE A 35 -5.24 -15.70 2.18
C ILE A 35 -4.24 -16.83 1.88
N PRO A 36 -3.27 -16.70 0.95
CA PRO A 36 -2.31 -17.77 0.69
C PRO A 36 -1.51 -18.17 1.94
N PHE A 37 -1.10 -17.21 2.77
CA PHE A 37 -0.39 -17.47 4.00
C PHE A 37 -1.29 -18.11 5.06
N VAL A 38 -2.49 -17.58 5.24
CA VAL A 38 -3.51 -18.10 6.17
C VAL A 38 -3.89 -19.54 5.79
N HIS A 39 -4.04 -19.83 4.48
CA HIS A 39 -4.31 -21.18 3.99
C HIS A 39 -3.12 -22.13 4.24
N TYR A 40 -1.90 -21.70 3.93
CA TYR A 40 -0.70 -22.52 4.15
C TYR A 40 -0.49 -22.88 5.62
N THR A 41 -0.81 -21.97 6.53
CA THR A 41 -0.67 -22.18 7.99
C THR A 41 -1.87 -22.89 8.63
N ASP A 42 -2.92 -23.18 7.86
CA ASP A 42 -4.18 -23.78 8.34
C ASP A 42 -4.82 -23.01 9.51
N THR A 43 -4.76 -21.68 9.43
CA THR A 43 -5.26 -20.78 10.49
C THR A 43 -6.50 -20.02 10.08
N GLY A 44 -7.02 -20.28 8.88
CA GLY A 44 -8.18 -19.57 8.33
C GLY A 44 -9.49 -20.16 8.83
N PHE A 45 -10.42 -19.28 9.17
CA PHE A 45 -11.83 -19.63 9.30
C PHE A 45 -12.70 -18.42 8.95
N PHE A 46 -13.98 -18.67 8.78
CA PHE A 46 -14.93 -17.66 8.37
C PHE A 46 -16.23 -17.81 9.17
N GLU A 47 -16.80 -16.69 9.61
CA GLU A 47 -18.11 -16.61 10.22
C GLU A 47 -18.96 -15.59 9.46
N PHE A 48 -20.20 -15.96 9.14
CA PHE A 48 -21.17 -15.00 8.63
C PHE A 48 -21.60 -14.04 9.72
N GLY A 49 -21.76 -12.77 9.37
CA GLY A 49 -22.34 -11.79 10.28
C GLY A 49 -23.78 -12.16 10.60
N SER A 50 -24.20 -11.89 11.85
CA SER A 50 -25.61 -12.01 12.22
C SER A 50 -26.40 -10.77 11.76
N ASP A 51 -27.73 -10.92 11.59
CA ASP A 51 -28.65 -9.80 11.28
C ASP A 51 -28.64 -8.67 12.33
N GLY A 52 -27.93 -8.89 13.43
CA GLY A 52 -27.75 -7.90 14.50
C GLY A 52 -26.50 -7.02 14.37
N VAL A 53 -25.71 -7.17 13.31
CA VAL A 53 -24.67 -6.18 12.99
C VAL A 53 -25.36 -4.96 12.43
N THR A 54 -25.59 -3.98 13.31
CA THR A 54 -26.27 -2.74 12.93
C THR A 54 -25.32 -1.81 12.22
N ASP A 55 -25.74 -1.29 11.09
CA ASP A 55 -25.07 -0.15 10.45
C ASP A 55 -25.34 1.09 11.29
N GLU A 56 -24.33 1.54 12.03
CA GLU A 56 -24.40 2.79 12.82
C GLU A 56 -24.27 4.05 11.95
N GLY A 57 -24.32 3.88 10.62
CA GLY A 57 -24.05 4.92 9.64
C GLY A 57 -22.56 5.03 9.30
N THR A 58 -22.30 5.71 8.19
CA THR A 58 -20.95 5.87 7.62
C THR A 58 -20.44 7.29 7.87
N PRO A 59 -19.61 7.53 8.90
CA PRO A 59 -19.05 8.85 9.13
C PRO A 59 -18.03 9.21 8.04
N ASP A 60 -17.95 10.48 7.68
CA ASP A 60 -16.94 11.00 6.75
C ASP A 60 -15.51 10.74 7.25
N ILE A 61 -15.31 10.91 8.56
CA ILE A 61 -14.04 10.70 9.24
C ILE A 61 -14.27 9.72 10.39
N SER A 62 -13.55 8.61 10.39
CA SER A 62 -13.67 7.58 11.41
C SER A 62 -13.15 8.05 12.77
N ARG A 63 -13.58 7.36 13.83
CA ARG A 63 -13.06 7.60 15.20
C ARG A 63 -11.55 7.35 15.27
N SER A 64 -11.04 6.38 14.51
CA SER A 64 -9.60 6.09 14.48
C SER A 64 -8.79 7.20 13.80
N GLU A 65 -9.30 7.80 12.73
CA GLU A 65 -8.65 8.94 12.10
C GLU A 65 -8.59 10.14 13.06
N ARG A 66 -9.69 10.42 13.74
CA ARG A 66 -9.77 11.52 14.74
C ARG A 66 -8.81 11.35 15.90
N LEU A 67 -8.43 10.11 16.23
CA LEU A 67 -7.52 9.83 17.34
C LEU A 67 -6.06 9.73 16.91
N TRP A 68 -5.79 9.17 15.73
CA TRP A 68 -4.44 8.75 15.34
C TRP A 68 -3.81 9.56 14.21
N VAL A 69 -4.62 10.23 13.36
CA VAL A 69 -4.09 10.92 12.17
C VAL A 69 -3.72 12.36 12.50
N HIS A 70 -2.65 12.52 13.30
CA HIS A 70 -2.09 13.81 13.66
C HIS A 70 -0.58 13.78 13.45
N PRO A 71 -0.01 14.61 12.57
CA PRO A 71 1.41 14.57 12.21
C PRO A 71 2.33 14.70 13.44
N GLY A 72 3.15 13.68 13.67
CA GLY A 72 4.13 13.65 14.76
C GLY A 72 3.55 13.55 16.17
N LEU A 73 2.22 13.39 16.32
CA LEU A 73 1.55 13.31 17.62
C LEU A 73 0.99 11.91 17.86
N ARG A 74 1.20 11.41 19.06
CA ARG A 74 0.66 10.13 19.51
C ARG A 74 -0.18 10.34 20.77
N PRO A 75 -1.43 9.82 20.83
CA PRO A 75 -2.23 9.92 22.04
C PRO A 75 -1.59 9.12 23.18
N LEU A 76 -1.73 9.61 24.42
CA LEU A 76 -1.24 8.91 25.62
C LEU A 76 -2.17 7.77 26.08
N VAL A 77 -3.33 7.61 25.43
CA VAL A 77 -4.26 6.49 25.63
C VAL A 77 -4.06 5.44 24.53
N GLY A 78 -4.37 4.18 24.83
CA GLY A 78 -4.23 3.11 23.84
C GLY A 78 -2.77 2.88 23.37
N LEU A 79 -1.82 3.06 24.29
CA LEU A 79 -0.38 2.94 24.01
C LEU A 79 0.07 1.51 23.76
N ASP A 80 -0.79 0.52 23.96
CA ASP A 80 -0.47 -0.87 23.67
C ASP A 80 -0.12 -1.03 22.20
N ARG A 81 0.91 -1.81 21.96
CA ARG A 81 1.34 -2.15 20.61
C ARG A 81 0.27 -3.03 19.96
N LYS A 82 -0.35 -2.53 18.90
CA LYS A 82 -1.29 -3.30 18.09
C LYS A 82 -0.55 -4.02 16.97
N THR A 83 -0.91 -5.26 16.72
CA THR A 83 -0.34 -6.04 15.60
C THR A 83 -0.70 -5.46 14.26
N SER A 84 -1.95 -4.98 14.13
CA SER A 84 -2.42 -4.22 12.96
C SER A 84 -2.62 -2.76 13.34
N SER A 85 -2.53 -1.86 12.36
CA SER A 85 -2.77 -0.44 12.58
C SER A 85 -4.20 -0.21 13.08
N PRO A 86 -4.39 0.68 14.07
CA PRO A 86 -5.73 1.10 14.49
C PRO A 86 -6.39 2.09 13.50
N ILE A 87 -5.65 2.61 12.52
CA ILE A 87 -6.20 3.52 11.52
C ILE A 87 -6.94 2.70 10.47
N ALA A 88 -8.25 2.92 10.36
CA ALA A 88 -9.09 2.22 9.41
C ALA A 88 -9.00 2.79 7.97
N CYS A 89 -8.66 4.08 7.84
CA CYS A 89 -8.57 4.74 6.56
C CYS A 89 -7.38 5.70 6.52
N TYR A 90 -6.53 5.51 5.54
CA TYR A 90 -5.43 6.41 5.18
C TYR A 90 -5.86 7.22 3.97
N ARG A 91 -6.06 8.52 4.14
CA ARG A 91 -6.64 9.40 3.13
C ARG A 91 -5.66 9.71 2.02
N TRP A 92 -6.18 9.70 0.80
CA TRP A 92 -5.41 10.03 -0.40
C TRP A 92 -4.70 11.39 -0.30
N GLU A 93 -5.35 12.40 0.27
CA GLU A 93 -4.76 13.73 0.42
C GLU A 93 -3.42 13.74 1.17
N HIS A 94 -3.24 12.85 2.14
CA HIS A 94 -1.98 12.72 2.88
C HIS A 94 -0.93 11.96 2.04
N THR A 95 -1.36 10.94 1.32
CA THR A 95 -0.50 10.17 0.41
C THR A 95 0.01 11.05 -0.72
N ASP A 96 -0.89 11.73 -1.43
CA ASP A 96 -0.58 12.62 -2.53
C ASP A 96 0.39 13.73 -2.12
N ARG A 97 0.09 14.37 -0.99
CA ARG A 97 0.94 15.42 -0.43
C ARG A 97 2.33 14.90 -0.10
N ALA A 98 2.44 13.74 0.57
CA ALA A 98 3.73 13.19 0.95
C ALA A 98 4.62 12.87 -0.26
N LEU A 99 4.04 12.34 -1.34
CA LEU A 99 4.75 12.05 -2.58
C LEU A 99 5.17 13.33 -3.31
N THR A 100 4.28 14.32 -3.35
CA THR A 100 4.54 15.62 -3.98
C THR A 100 5.68 16.35 -3.29
N GLU A 101 5.67 16.41 -1.96
CA GLU A 101 6.73 17.06 -1.17
C GLU A 101 8.08 16.36 -1.31
N GLN A 102 8.13 15.01 -1.42
CA GLN A 102 9.38 14.31 -1.68
C GLN A 102 10.02 14.75 -3.01
N LEU A 103 9.22 14.84 -4.07
CA LEU A 103 9.70 15.28 -5.38
C LEU A 103 10.11 16.76 -5.37
N ALA A 104 9.38 17.62 -4.67
CA ALA A 104 9.74 19.04 -4.52
C ALA A 104 11.07 19.21 -3.76
N LEU A 105 11.28 18.47 -2.68
CA LEU A 105 12.54 18.46 -1.95
C LEU A 105 13.71 17.94 -2.79
N GLU A 106 13.49 16.97 -3.66
CA GLU A 106 14.50 16.52 -4.62
C GLU A 106 14.91 17.65 -5.57
N ASP A 107 13.93 18.43 -6.08
CA ASP A 107 14.20 19.61 -6.92
C ASP A 107 15.00 20.70 -6.20
N GLU A 108 14.86 20.79 -4.88
CA GLU A 108 15.66 21.68 -4.02
C GLU A 108 17.05 21.11 -3.70
N GLY A 109 17.37 19.89 -4.18
CA GLY A 109 18.66 19.24 -4.00
C GLY A 109 18.78 18.37 -2.74
N TYR A 110 17.67 18.03 -2.08
CA TYR A 110 17.67 17.10 -0.96
C TYR A 110 17.52 15.66 -1.41
N ALA A 111 18.16 14.73 -0.70
CA ALA A 111 18.00 13.28 -0.94
C ALA A 111 16.67 12.81 -0.29
N ALA A 112 15.55 13.13 -0.91
CA ALA A 112 14.21 12.89 -0.39
C ALA A 112 13.48 11.72 -1.08
N THR A 113 14.05 11.18 -2.17
CA THR A 113 13.47 10.11 -2.99
C THR A 113 14.34 8.86 -2.96
N PRO A 114 13.76 7.64 -3.08
CA PRO A 114 14.53 6.39 -3.17
C PRO A 114 15.47 6.34 -4.38
N GLU A 115 15.01 6.87 -5.50
CA GLU A 115 15.75 6.98 -6.76
C GLU A 115 15.33 8.30 -7.46
N PRO A 116 16.15 8.84 -8.36
CA PRO A 116 15.84 10.11 -9.02
C PRO A 116 14.46 10.11 -9.70
N GLY A 117 13.62 11.07 -9.36
CA GLY A 117 12.26 11.19 -9.88
C GLY A 117 11.26 10.14 -9.38
N HIS A 118 11.62 9.33 -8.38
CA HIS A 118 10.78 8.29 -7.81
C HIS A 118 10.51 8.56 -6.34
N ALA A 119 9.38 9.15 -6.00
CA ALA A 119 8.89 9.26 -4.64
C ALA A 119 8.17 7.99 -4.19
N ALA A 120 8.34 7.60 -2.93
CA ALA A 120 7.65 6.46 -2.38
C ALA A 120 7.35 6.63 -0.89
N ILE A 121 6.19 6.14 -0.46
CA ILE A 121 5.79 6.09 0.95
C ILE A 121 5.37 4.67 1.33
N ARG A 122 5.53 4.37 2.61
CA ARG A 122 4.96 3.19 3.24
C ARG A 122 3.91 3.62 4.25
N TYR A 123 2.75 2.99 4.19
CA TYR A 123 1.73 3.15 5.21
C TYR A 123 2.17 2.48 6.50
N THR A 124 2.04 3.16 7.62
CA THR A 124 2.60 2.70 8.90
C THR A 124 1.55 2.54 9.99
N ASN A 125 1.79 1.61 10.88
CA ASN A 125 1.05 1.45 12.12
C ASN A 125 1.57 2.46 13.16
N PRO A 126 0.80 3.45 13.58
CA PRO A 126 1.26 4.50 14.51
C PRO A 126 1.60 3.96 15.89
N THR A 127 1.15 2.77 16.26
CA THR A 127 1.45 2.18 17.55
C THR A 127 2.83 1.51 17.62
N THR A 128 3.41 1.19 16.46
CA THR A 128 4.69 0.48 16.36
C THR A 128 5.73 1.20 15.51
N GLY A 129 5.30 2.03 14.55
CA GLY A 129 6.15 2.58 13.49
C GLY A 129 6.47 1.57 12.38
N GLY A 130 5.97 0.34 12.47
CA GLY A 130 6.13 -0.70 11.46
C GLY A 130 4.99 -0.74 10.44
N ASP A 131 4.90 -1.87 9.73
CA ASP A 131 3.89 -2.08 8.70
C ASP A 131 2.46 -2.04 9.26
N VAL A 132 1.50 -1.74 8.41
CA VAL A 132 0.08 -1.62 8.78
C VAL A 132 -0.51 -2.93 9.29
N MET A 133 -0.01 -4.07 8.77
CA MET A 133 -0.37 -5.41 9.21
C MET A 133 0.89 -6.28 9.39
N PRO A 134 0.81 -7.36 10.20
CA PRO A 134 1.95 -8.26 10.39
C PRO A 134 2.30 -9.08 9.14
N THR A 135 1.37 -9.20 8.20
CA THR A 135 1.46 -10.05 7.01
C THR A 135 1.51 -9.26 5.70
N ILE A 136 1.08 -8.00 5.71
CA ILE A 136 1.00 -7.15 4.51
C ILE A 136 1.68 -5.81 4.78
N ARG A 137 2.59 -5.44 3.87
CA ARG A 137 3.09 -4.08 3.69
C ARG A 137 2.29 -3.42 2.58
N ALA A 138 1.88 -2.17 2.79
CA ALA A 138 1.27 -1.34 1.77
C ALA A 138 2.14 -0.10 1.53
N GLU A 139 2.35 0.22 0.25
CA GLU A 139 3.20 1.31 -0.21
C GLU A 139 2.50 2.08 -1.33
N PHE A 140 2.97 3.28 -1.57
CA PHE A 140 2.54 4.04 -2.74
C PHE A 140 3.77 4.68 -3.40
N HIS A 141 3.83 4.61 -4.72
CA HIS A 141 4.96 5.05 -5.52
C HIS A 141 4.48 6.06 -6.57
N ARG A 142 5.28 7.09 -6.80
CA ARG A 142 5.08 8.08 -7.85
C ARG A 142 6.37 8.27 -8.64
N LEU A 143 6.35 7.97 -9.93
CA LEU A 143 7.43 8.26 -10.83
C LEU A 143 7.06 9.47 -11.70
N ARG A 144 7.99 10.43 -11.81
CA ARG A 144 7.85 11.54 -12.76
C ARG A 144 7.97 11.07 -14.20
N ALA A 145 7.54 11.92 -15.12
CA ALA A 145 7.84 11.76 -16.53
C ALA A 145 9.36 11.60 -16.76
N GLY A 146 9.74 10.58 -17.53
CA GLY A 146 11.12 10.22 -17.83
C GLY A 146 11.88 9.51 -16.70
N ALA A 147 11.23 9.20 -15.57
CA ALA A 147 11.87 8.47 -14.49
C ALA A 147 11.85 6.96 -14.71
N HIS A 148 12.82 6.29 -14.11
CA HIS A 148 12.94 4.83 -14.09
C HIS A 148 13.51 4.35 -12.77
N THR A 149 13.21 3.10 -12.41
CA THR A 149 13.81 2.41 -11.26
C THR A 149 14.98 1.55 -11.72
N ARG A 150 15.94 1.32 -10.83
CA ARG A 150 16.99 0.33 -11.09
C ARG A 150 16.41 -1.08 -11.06
N PRO A 151 16.91 -2.00 -11.91
CA PRO A 151 16.53 -3.40 -11.85
C PRO A 151 16.82 -3.98 -10.47
N ARG A 152 15.83 -4.70 -9.91
CA ARG A 152 15.98 -5.30 -8.60
C ARG A 152 15.28 -6.65 -8.49
N ARG A 153 15.70 -7.43 -7.51
CA ARG A 153 15.09 -8.70 -7.10
C ARG A 153 14.88 -8.69 -5.61
N ASP A 154 13.71 -9.09 -5.19
CA ASP A 154 13.35 -9.21 -3.78
C ASP A 154 12.85 -10.62 -3.47
N VAL A 155 13.19 -11.16 -2.30
CA VAL A 155 12.49 -12.33 -1.76
C VAL A 155 11.15 -11.86 -1.21
N GLY A 156 10.08 -12.60 -1.53
CA GLY A 156 8.69 -12.25 -1.28
C GLY A 156 7.96 -11.86 -2.55
N SER A 157 6.66 -11.73 -2.47
CA SER A 157 5.81 -11.36 -3.59
C SER A 157 5.39 -9.90 -3.47
N LEU A 158 5.30 -9.22 -4.59
CA LEU A 158 4.89 -7.83 -4.68
C LEU A 158 3.83 -7.67 -5.76
N VAL A 159 2.79 -6.92 -5.47
CA VAL A 159 1.73 -6.60 -6.42
C VAL A 159 1.66 -5.10 -6.56
N PHE A 160 1.73 -4.61 -7.79
CA PHE A 160 1.47 -3.22 -8.15
C PHE A 160 0.11 -3.08 -8.81
N GLN A 161 -0.57 -1.98 -8.53
CA GLN A 161 -1.75 -1.51 -9.23
C GLN A 161 -1.50 -0.11 -9.75
N VAL A 162 -1.70 0.11 -11.04
CA VAL A 162 -1.55 1.44 -11.66
C VAL A 162 -2.76 2.30 -11.28
N PHE A 163 -2.54 3.25 -10.39
CA PHE A 163 -3.57 4.17 -9.91
C PHE A 163 -3.85 5.29 -10.90
N GLU A 164 -2.78 5.86 -11.49
CA GLU A 164 -2.86 6.91 -12.52
C GLU A 164 -1.63 6.86 -13.42
N GLY A 165 -1.78 7.31 -14.67
CA GLY A 165 -0.69 7.34 -15.64
C GLY A 165 -0.45 6.00 -16.33
N GLN A 166 0.75 5.85 -16.87
CA GLN A 166 1.18 4.67 -17.63
C GLN A 166 2.70 4.48 -17.53
N GLY A 167 3.16 3.26 -17.81
CA GLY A 167 4.57 2.94 -17.79
C GLY A 167 4.87 1.59 -18.42
N ARG A 168 6.10 1.16 -18.28
CA ARG A 168 6.56 -0.16 -18.75
C ARG A 168 7.31 -0.85 -17.64
N PHE A 169 6.81 -2.01 -17.23
CA PHE A 169 7.55 -2.93 -16.39
C PHE A 169 8.41 -3.85 -17.25
N ASP A 170 9.69 -4.00 -16.91
CA ASP A 170 10.46 -5.17 -17.30
C ASP A 170 10.32 -6.20 -16.18
N LEU A 171 9.86 -7.40 -16.51
CA LEU A 171 9.68 -8.49 -15.58
C LEU A 171 10.43 -9.73 -16.07
N GLY A 172 11.59 -9.98 -15.48
CA GLY A 172 12.46 -11.09 -15.89
C GLY A 172 12.98 -10.99 -17.32
N GLY A 173 13.21 -9.79 -17.81
CA GLY A 173 13.65 -9.52 -19.19
C GLY A 173 12.50 -9.45 -20.20
N THR A 174 11.25 -9.43 -19.73
CA THR A 174 10.08 -9.30 -20.60
C THR A 174 9.38 -7.98 -20.31
N PRO A 175 9.28 -7.06 -21.28
CA PRO A 175 8.59 -5.79 -21.10
C PRO A 175 7.07 -5.95 -21.13
N HIS A 176 6.39 -5.23 -20.25
CA HIS A 176 4.94 -5.17 -20.15
C HIS A 176 4.51 -3.71 -20.05
N ASP A 177 3.83 -3.21 -21.07
CA ASP A 177 3.21 -1.90 -21.01
C ASP A 177 2.00 -1.96 -20.09
N VAL A 178 1.88 -0.99 -19.20
CA VAL A 178 0.81 -0.89 -18.21
C VAL A 178 0.21 0.50 -18.20
N ALA A 179 -1.08 0.56 -17.92
CA ALA A 179 -1.85 1.79 -17.83
C ALA A 179 -2.78 1.75 -16.62
N LYS A 180 -3.41 2.87 -16.33
CA LYS A 180 -4.37 3.02 -15.23
C LYS A 180 -5.36 1.86 -15.15
N GLY A 181 -5.42 1.21 -14.00
CA GLY A 181 -6.26 0.06 -13.69
C GLY A 181 -5.56 -1.29 -13.84
N ASP A 182 -4.42 -1.35 -14.51
CA ASP A 182 -3.67 -2.60 -14.66
C ASP A 182 -3.01 -3.03 -13.36
N MET A 183 -2.79 -4.32 -13.24
CA MET A 183 -2.08 -4.94 -12.11
C MET A 183 -0.90 -5.75 -12.61
N ILE A 184 0.23 -5.63 -11.92
CA ILE A 184 1.43 -6.42 -12.14
C ILE A 184 1.75 -7.20 -10.87
N VAL A 185 1.91 -8.51 -11.03
CA VAL A 185 2.42 -9.38 -9.96
C VAL A 185 3.90 -9.65 -10.22
N VAL A 186 4.72 -9.32 -9.25
CA VAL A 186 6.15 -9.62 -9.23
C VAL A 186 6.38 -10.83 -8.31
N PRO A 187 6.62 -12.03 -8.86
CA PRO A 187 6.90 -13.20 -8.04
C PRO A 187 8.25 -13.06 -7.31
N SER A 188 8.37 -13.79 -6.20
CA SER A 188 9.61 -13.84 -5.43
C SER A 188 10.83 -14.10 -6.32
N TRP A 189 11.86 -13.28 -6.16
CA TRP A 189 13.16 -13.39 -6.82
C TRP A 189 13.17 -13.16 -8.34
N VAL A 190 12.05 -12.74 -8.94
CA VAL A 190 12.03 -12.29 -10.32
C VAL A 190 12.56 -10.85 -10.37
N GLU A 191 13.49 -10.59 -11.31
CA GLU A 191 13.99 -9.24 -11.53
C GLU A 191 12.92 -8.37 -12.14
N TRP A 192 12.83 -7.14 -11.67
CA TRP A 192 11.90 -6.18 -12.21
C TRP A 192 12.48 -4.76 -12.19
N SER A 193 12.03 -3.96 -13.13
CA SER A 193 12.20 -2.51 -13.15
C SER A 193 10.98 -1.86 -13.76
N LEU A 194 10.87 -0.55 -13.58
CA LEU A 194 9.76 0.25 -14.10
C LEU A 194 10.33 1.53 -14.72
N GLU A 195 9.82 1.89 -15.89
CA GLU A 195 10.09 3.17 -16.54
C GLU A 195 8.78 3.83 -16.97
N THR A 196 8.78 5.14 -17.13
CA THR A 196 7.63 5.90 -17.60
C THR A 196 8.06 7.15 -18.35
N ASP A 197 7.44 7.41 -19.49
CA ASP A 197 7.66 8.64 -20.28
C ASP A 197 6.78 9.79 -19.78
N GLU A 198 5.59 9.51 -19.27
CA GLU A 198 4.58 10.50 -18.91
C GLU A 198 4.35 10.67 -17.42
N GLY A 199 4.84 9.73 -16.62
CA GLY A 199 4.60 9.63 -15.19
C GLY A 199 3.58 8.55 -14.83
N VAL A 200 3.77 7.93 -13.67
CA VAL A 200 2.91 6.87 -13.17
C VAL A 200 2.82 6.88 -11.65
N ASP A 201 1.61 6.70 -11.15
CA ASP A 201 1.28 6.50 -9.75
C ASP A 201 0.84 5.05 -9.53
N LEU A 202 1.40 4.40 -8.51
CA LEU A 202 1.18 2.98 -8.24
C LEU A 202 0.91 2.75 -6.75
N PHE A 203 -0.17 2.04 -6.47
CA PHE A 203 -0.33 1.38 -5.18
C PHE A 203 0.37 0.03 -5.19
N ALA A 204 1.03 -0.33 -4.10
CA ALA A 204 1.72 -1.60 -3.98
C ALA A 204 1.42 -2.28 -2.65
N PHE A 205 1.36 -3.61 -2.66
CA PHE A 205 1.32 -4.40 -1.43
C PHE A 205 2.16 -5.68 -1.57
N SER A 206 2.71 -6.14 -0.44
CA SER A 206 3.65 -7.27 -0.43
C SER A 206 3.57 -8.07 0.87
N ASP A 207 4.11 -9.27 0.84
CA ASP A 207 4.30 -10.15 2.00
C ASP A 207 5.62 -9.87 2.75
N ALA A 208 6.29 -8.77 2.45
CA ALA A 208 7.57 -8.38 3.06
C ALA A 208 7.59 -8.48 4.60
N PRO A 209 6.55 -8.12 5.37
CA PRO A 209 6.56 -8.27 6.82
C PRO A 209 6.75 -9.71 7.30
N ILE A 210 6.21 -10.69 6.58
CA ILE A 210 6.38 -12.12 6.89
C ILE A 210 7.84 -12.52 6.64
N VAL A 211 8.33 -12.20 5.45
CA VAL A 211 9.68 -12.55 4.98
C VAL A 211 10.75 -11.93 5.89
N GLU A 212 10.59 -10.67 6.28
CA GLU A 212 11.51 -9.96 7.17
C GLU A 212 11.51 -10.56 8.59
N ARG A 213 10.33 -10.87 9.15
CA ARG A 213 10.22 -11.47 10.49
C ARG A 213 10.84 -12.86 10.59
N LEU A 214 10.83 -13.60 9.49
CA LEU A 214 11.44 -14.93 9.41
C LEU A 214 12.92 -14.88 9.01
N HIS A 215 13.48 -13.68 8.78
CA HIS A 215 14.85 -13.47 8.32
C HIS A 215 15.15 -14.13 6.96
N PHE A 216 14.17 -14.19 6.08
CA PHE A 216 14.30 -14.70 4.71
C PHE A 216 14.46 -13.57 3.70
N ASN A 217 14.37 -12.32 4.14
CA ASN A 217 14.47 -11.17 3.26
C ASN A 217 15.86 -11.07 2.61
N ARG A 218 15.85 -10.84 1.32
CA ARG A 218 17.03 -10.55 0.53
C ARG A 218 16.62 -9.66 -0.64
N THR A 219 17.41 -8.63 -0.87
CA THR A 219 17.27 -7.73 -2.02
C THR A 219 18.58 -7.62 -2.75
N ILE A 220 18.54 -7.65 -4.08
CA ILE A 220 19.65 -7.26 -4.95
C ILE A 220 19.14 -6.13 -5.84
N ILE A 221 19.88 -5.04 -5.89
CA ILE A 221 19.67 -3.93 -6.81
C ILE A 221 20.86 -3.91 -7.76
N SER A 222 20.61 -4.07 -9.04
CA SER A 222 21.62 -4.05 -10.07
C SER A 222 22.01 -2.60 -10.39
N GLU A 223 23.29 -2.34 -10.64
CA GLU A 223 23.68 -1.09 -11.29
C GLU A 223 23.08 -1.13 -12.69
N GLY A 224 22.27 -0.13 -13.04
CA GLY A 224 21.69 -0.03 -14.38
C GLY A 224 22.80 -0.02 -15.44
N ALA A 225 22.52 -0.64 -16.55
CA ALA A 225 23.45 -0.71 -17.69
C ALA A 225 23.61 0.66 -18.34
#